data_b2c68465957acc538b383d97e4dae96b
#
_entry.id   b2c68465957acc538b383d97e4dae96b
#
_cell.length_a   1.000
_cell.length_b   1.000
_cell.length_c   1.000
_cell.angle_alpha   90.00
_cell.angle_beta   90.00
_cell.angle_gamma   90.00
#
_symmetry.space_group_name_H-M   'P 1'
#
loop_
_entity.id
_entity.type
_entity.pdbx_description
1 polymer ?
#
loop_
_entity_poly.entity_id
_entity_poly.type
_entity_poly.pdbx_seq_one_letter_code
_entity_poly.pdbx_strand_id
1 'polypeptide(L)'
;MATDSGVADEAVTLRLPASLPVGDLPRVALASLLRIHRIDPTDVGDLAVSVQDMAVEMNESGSDVVVDYRVYGSEVAVELRGDGRTLRISAPRS
;
A
#
# COMPACT_ATOMS: atom_id res chain seq x y z
N MET A 1 -3.72 15.75 -23.99
CA MET A 1 -3.06 14.71 -23.99
C MET A 1 -3.66 13.67 -23.18
N ALA A 2 -3.21 12.66 -23.37
CA ALA A 2 -3.76 11.61 -22.72
C ALA A 2 -3.69 11.85 -21.31
N THR A 3 -4.71 11.71 -20.71
CA THR A 3 -4.67 11.81 -19.34
C THR A 3 -3.92 10.63 -18.85
N ASP A 4 -3.39 10.73 -17.78
CA ASP A 4 -2.73 9.65 -17.15
C ASP A 4 -3.65 8.84 -16.30
N SER A 5 -4.91 8.83 -16.65
CA SER A 5 -5.87 8.06 -15.95
C SER A 5 -5.43 6.62 -15.92
N GLY A 6 -5.26 6.04 -14.76
CA GLY A 6 -4.80 4.69 -14.62
C GLY A 6 -3.29 4.51 -14.59
N VAL A 7 -2.54 5.58 -14.85
CA VAL A 7 -1.08 5.51 -14.77
C VAL A 7 -0.64 6.14 -13.47
N ALA A 8 0.05 5.38 -12.65
CA ALA A 8 0.55 5.88 -11.38
C ALA A 8 1.78 6.74 -11.60
N ASP A 9 1.89 7.83 -10.84
CA ASP A 9 3.11 8.64 -10.82
C ASP A 9 4.26 7.84 -10.26
N GLU A 10 3.97 6.93 -9.34
CA GLU A 10 4.97 6.04 -8.80
C GLU A 10 4.32 4.73 -8.36
N ALA A 11 5.04 3.62 -8.53
CA ALA A 11 4.58 2.33 -8.06
C ALA A 11 5.75 1.63 -7.37
N VAL A 12 5.50 1.10 -6.18
CA VAL A 12 6.48 0.38 -5.39
C VAL A 12 5.86 -0.94 -4.97
N THR A 13 6.60 -2.03 -5.13
CA THR A 13 6.15 -3.35 -4.72
C THR A 13 7.00 -3.85 -3.57
N LEU A 14 6.33 -4.29 -2.51
CA LEU A 14 6.97 -4.85 -1.34
C LEU A 14 6.58 -6.32 -1.23
N ARG A 15 7.57 -7.19 -1.09
CA ARG A 15 7.33 -8.62 -0.91
C ARG A 15 7.67 -9.01 0.51
N LEU A 16 6.71 -9.64 1.18
CA LEU A 16 6.84 -10.04 2.57
C LEU A 16 6.77 -11.57 2.62
N PRO A 17 7.90 -12.26 2.79
CA PRO A 17 7.88 -13.72 2.82
C PRO A 17 7.16 -14.24 4.06
N ALA A 18 6.50 -15.38 3.92
CA ALA A 18 5.76 -15.98 5.01
C ALA A 18 6.67 -16.39 6.17
N SER A 19 7.95 -16.62 5.89
CA SER A 19 8.89 -17.09 6.89
C SER A 19 9.41 -16.01 7.82
N LEU A 20 9.10 -14.75 7.54
CA LEU A 20 9.61 -13.62 8.33
C LEU A 20 8.46 -12.77 8.85
N PRO A 21 8.62 -12.18 10.04
CA PRO A 21 7.58 -11.29 10.55
C PRO A 21 7.51 -10.02 9.71
N VAL A 22 6.31 -9.50 9.56
CA VAL A 22 6.03 -8.31 8.77
C VAL A 22 6.58 -7.05 9.44
N GLY A 23 6.52 -7.01 10.77
CA GLY A 23 6.92 -5.80 11.50
C GLY A 23 6.08 -4.61 11.10
N ASP A 24 6.69 -3.44 11.03
CA ASP A 24 6.02 -2.20 10.64
C ASP A 24 6.25 -1.87 9.17
N LEU A 25 6.85 -2.77 8.41
CA LEU A 25 7.33 -2.46 7.06
C LEU A 25 6.23 -1.94 6.13
N PRO A 26 5.02 -2.54 6.07
CA PRO A 26 3.99 -2.01 5.18
C PRO A 26 3.63 -0.56 5.48
N ARG A 27 3.52 -0.22 6.76
CA ARG A 27 3.16 1.12 7.18
C ARG A 27 4.29 2.12 6.93
N VAL A 28 5.53 1.71 7.21
CA VAL A 28 6.69 2.59 7.02
C VAL A 28 6.93 2.85 5.54
N ALA A 29 6.76 1.85 4.70
CA ALA A 29 6.89 2.03 3.25
C ALA A 29 5.89 3.05 2.73
N LEU A 30 4.64 2.96 3.16
CA LEU A 30 3.63 3.91 2.77
C LEU A 30 3.98 5.31 3.26
N ALA A 31 4.38 5.43 4.52
CA ALA A 31 4.74 6.73 5.08
C ALA A 31 5.87 7.39 4.30
N SER A 32 6.84 6.60 3.86
CA SER A 32 7.95 7.12 3.06
C SER A 32 7.47 7.63 1.71
N LEU A 33 6.57 6.90 1.06
CA LEU A 33 6.01 7.34 -0.21
C LEU A 33 5.21 8.63 -0.06
N LEU A 34 4.41 8.72 0.98
CA LEU A 34 3.65 9.94 1.23
C LEU A 34 4.57 11.14 1.40
N ARG A 35 5.68 10.95 2.11
CA ARG A 35 6.64 12.03 2.31
C ARG A 35 7.30 12.45 1.00
N ILE A 36 7.69 11.48 0.18
CA ILE A 36 8.32 11.77 -1.11
C ILE A 36 7.39 12.60 -1.99
N HIS A 37 6.11 12.29 -1.97
CA HIS A 37 5.12 12.98 -2.81
C HIS A 37 4.47 14.16 -2.10
N ARG A 38 4.96 14.52 -0.91
CA ARG A 38 4.47 15.66 -0.13
C ARG A 38 2.97 15.57 0.15
N ILE A 39 2.53 14.36 0.46
CA ILE A 39 1.15 14.10 0.83
C ILE A 39 1.08 14.06 2.35
N ASP A 40 0.20 14.86 2.93
CA ASP A 40 0.00 14.85 4.37
C ASP A 40 -0.66 13.53 4.76
N PRO A 41 -0.10 12.77 5.70
CA PRO A 41 -0.72 11.51 6.11
C PRO A 41 -2.17 11.65 6.55
N THR A 42 -2.55 12.80 7.11
CA THR A 42 -3.94 12.99 7.54
C THR A 42 -4.91 13.08 6.37
N ASP A 43 -4.42 13.42 5.18
CA ASP A 43 -5.27 13.50 3.99
C ASP A 43 -5.72 12.12 3.51
N VAL A 44 -4.97 11.10 3.83
CA VAL A 44 -5.31 9.72 3.42
C VAL A 44 -5.91 8.89 4.56
N GLY A 45 -6.17 9.54 5.70
CA GLY A 45 -6.88 8.92 6.81
C GLY A 45 -6.19 7.67 7.36
N ASP A 46 -6.94 6.60 7.47
CA ASP A 46 -6.45 5.37 8.08
C ASP A 46 -5.77 4.43 7.11
N LEU A 47 -5.39 4.91 5.92
CA LEU A 47 -4.83 4.02 4.90
C LEU A 47 -3.63 3.23 5.42
N ALA A 48 -2.71 3.90 6.13
CA ALA A 48 -1.52 3.24 6.64
C ALA A 48 -1.85 2.14 7.66
N VAL A 49 -2.80 2.42 8.54
CA VAL A 49 -3.23 1.44 9.54
C VAL A 49 -3.91 0.25 8.87
N SER A 50 -4.78 0.52 7.90
CA SER A 50 -5.49 -0.52 7.18
C SER A 50 -4.54 -1.42 6.41
N VAL A 51 -3.55 -0.84 5.73
CA VAL A 51 -2.56 -1.61 4.99
C VAL A 51 -1.76 -2.50 5.94
N GLN A 52 -1.32 -1.94 7.07
CA GLN A 52 -0.55 -2.67 8.04
C GLN A 52 -1.35 -3.86 8.59
N ASP A 53 -2.58 -3.62 9.01
CA ASP A 53 -3.43 -4.66 9.58
C ASP A 53 -3.70 -5.78 8.58
N MET A 54 -4.00 -5.43 7.34
CA MET A 54 -4.28 -6.42 6.30
C MET A 54 -3.04 -7.24 5.96
N ALA A 55 -1.87 -6.62 5.89
CA ALA A 55 -0.63 -7.33 5.61
C ALA A 55 -0.29 -8.31 6.73
N VAL A 56 -0.48 -7.89 7.97
CA VAL A 56 -0.24 -8.77 9.12
C VAL A 56 -1.20 -9.96 9.08
N GLU A 57 -2.47 -9.71 8.84
CA GLU A 57 -3.47 -10.76 8.80
C GLU A 57 -3.14 -11.79 7.72
N MET A 58 -2.80 -11.34 6.52
CA MET A 58 -2.44 -12.24 5.44
C MET A 58 -1.18 -13.03 5.73
N ASN A 59 -0.19 -12.38 6.34
CA ASN A 59 1.07 -13.03 6.67
C ASN A 59 0.86 -14.08 7.76
N GLU A 60 -0.02 -13.81 8.71
CA GLU A 60 -0.30 -14.75 9.79
C GLU A 60 -0.98 -16.03 9.30
N SER A 61 -1.60 -15.99 8.13
CA SER A 61 -2.18 -17.19 7.56
C SER A 61 -1.11 -18.10 6.94
N GLY A 62 0.15 -17.68 6.96
CA GLY A 62 1.25 -18.50 6.44
C GLY A 62 1.57 -18.25 4.99
N SER A 63 1.07 -17.18 4.42
CA SER A 63 1.28 -16.87 3.01
C SER A 63 2.29 -15.75 2.82
N ASP A 64 3.00 -15.79 1.69
CA ASP A 64 3.75 -14.63 1.24
C ASP A 64 2.73 -13.54 0.92
N VAL A 65 3.10 -12.30 1.19
CA VAL A 65 2.25 -11.15 0.91
C VAL A 65 2.97 -10.21 -0.02
N VAL A 66 2.27 -9.76 -1.07
CA VAL A 66 2.79 -8.76 -1.99
C VAL A 66 1.95 -7.52 -1.82
N VAL A 67 2.61 -6.39 -1.58
CA VAL A 67 1.93 -5.11 -1.38
C VAL A 67 2.38 -4.17 -2.48
N ASP A 68 1.44 -3.75 -3.33
CA ASP A 68 1.70 -2.80 -4.40
C ASP A 68 1.17 -1.43 -3.98
N TYR A 69 2.08 -0.46 -3.88
CA TYR A 69 1.71 0.91 -3.55
C TYR A 69 1.74 1.73 -4.83
N ARG A 70 0.68 2.47 -5.09
CA ARG A 70 0.59 3.32 -6.28
C ARG A 70 0.10 4.70 -5.92
N VAL A 71 0.84 5.70 -6.37
CA VAL A 71 0.49 7.10 -6.13
C VAL A 71 0.00 7.69 -7.44
N TYR A 72 -1.25 8.11 -7.45
CA TYR A 72 -1.86 8.79 -8.60
C TYR A 72 -2.02 10.26 -8.28
N GLY A 73 -2.35 11.04 -9.28
CA GLY A 73 -2.61 12.46 -9.06
C GLY A 73 -3.78 12.75 -8.14
N SER A 74 -4.75 11.83 -8.07
CA SER A 74 -5.97 12.04 -7.30
C SER A 74 -6.15 11.10 -6.13
N GLU A 75 -5.33 10.06 -6.01
CA GLU A 75 -5.50 9.10 -4.94
C GLU A 75 -4.21 8.34 -4.67
N VAL A 76 -4.16 7.71 -3.52
CA VAL A 76 -3.13 6.74 -3.19
C VAL A 76 -3.84 5.40 -3.07
N ALA A 77 -3.36 4.39 -3.78
CA ALA A 77 -3.98 3.07 -3.79
C ALA A 77 -2.96 2.02 -3.36
N VAL A 78 -3.43 1.02 -2.66
CA VAL A 78 -2.60 -0.09 -2.22
C VAL A 78 -3.34 -1.38 -2.53
N GLU A 79 -2.66 -2.28 -3.21
CA GLU A 79 -3.19 -3.61 -3.48
C GLU A 79 -2.37 -4.63 -2.73
N LEU A 80 -3.05 -5.51 -2.00
CA LEU A 80 -2.40 -6.57 -1.25
C LEU A 80 -2.84 -7.90 -1.82
N ARG A 81 -1.87 -8.78 -2.08
CA ARG A 81 -2.12 -10.12 -2.58
C ARG A 81 -1.46 -11.14 -1.66
N GLY A 82 -2.22 -12.12 -1.25
CA GLY A 82 -1.71 -13.19 -0.41
C GLY A 82 -2.85 -14.09 0.01
N ASP A 83 -2.52 -15.30 0.44
CA ASP A 83 -3.50 -16.26 0.94
C ASP A 83 -4.66 -16.47 -0.05
N GLY A 84 -4.35 -16.48 -1.35
CA GLY A 84 -5.37 -16.65 -2.39
C GLY A 84 -6.32 -15.47 -2.53
N ARG A 85 -6.04 -14.35 -1.91
CA ARG A 85 -6.90 -13.17 -1.92
C ARG A 85 -6.18 -11.98 -2.52
N THR A 86 -6.96 -11.08 -3.08
CA THR A 86 -6.48 -9.77 -3.53
C THR A 86 -7.40 -8.72 -2.94
N LEU A 87 -6.81 -7.78 -2.21
CA LEU A 87 -7.54 -6.67 -1.60
C LEU A 87 -6.98 -5.36 -2.12
N ARG A 88 -7.84 -4.39 -2.35
CA ARG A 88 -7.42 -3.06 -2.78
C ARG A 88 -8.06 -2.02 -1.88
N ILE A 89 -7.22 -1.12 -1.38
CA ILE A 89 -7.68 0.01 -0.59
C ILE A 89 -7.14 1.27 -1.23
N SER A 90 -7.91 2.33 -1.19
CA SER A 90 -7.43 3.60 -1.70
C SER A 90 -7.99 4.74 -0.87
N ALA A 91 -7.33 5.87 -0.95
CA ALA A 91 -7.77 7.09 -0.30
C ALA A 91 -7.50 8.26 -1.23
N PRO A 92 -8.41 9.22 -1.30
CA PRO A 92 -8.17 10.40 -2.12
C PRO A 92 -7.07 11.24 -1.50
N ARG A 93 -6.31 11.92 -2.34
CA ARG A 93 -5.32 12.88 -1.88
C ARG A 93 -5.80 14.28 -2.22
N SER A 94 -5.49 15.19 -1.34
CA SER A 94 -5.89 16.59 -1.52
C SER A 94 -4.93 17.36 -2.38
#